data_9c3cc7d4382fd997fde63ce3f7178ace
#
_entry.id   9c3cc7d4382fd997fde63ce3f7178ace
#
_cell.length_a   1.000
_cell.length_b   1.000
_cell.length_c   1.000
_cell.angle_alpha   90.00
_cell.angle_beta   90.00
_cell.angle_gamma   90.00
#
_symmetry.space_group_name_H-M   'P 1'
#
loop_
_entity.id
_entity.type
_entity.pdbx_description
1 polymer ?
#
loop_
_entity_poly.entity_id
_entity_poly.type
_entity_poly.pdbx_seq_one_letter_code
_entity_poly.pdbx_strand_id
1 'polypeptide(L)'
;MKTTNYLKTVVVTCAISLTMMPAITQAQRNCANESHENFLKTKDSKREANRMSYNTMINDYIASNASKTSAVSFTLPIVVHVVYNTAGQNISNAQIISQIDVLNKDFGRTNTDAVNTPTAFAAVAANTNIQFCLAQRDPMGNPSTGIERRSTTVTSFSTDDKVKFYAQGGLDAWDPTKYLNLWVCNFGGGLLGYGEFPTGTVSNTFGAVIQYNAFGNTGNVAAPFNLGRTATHEFSHCFNLFHIWGDDGGACTGSDLCAD
;
A
#
# COMPACT_ATOMS: atom_id res chain seq x y z
N MET A 1 -70.84 -11.88 56.56
CA MET A 1 -70.30 -12.32 55.26
C MET A 1 -69.21 -11.32 54.81
N LYS A 2 -67.95 -11.71 54.87
CA LYS A 2 -66.82 -10.91 54.42
C LYS A 2 -66.28 -11.51 53.12
N THR A 3 -66.40 -10.81 51.99
CA THR A 3 -65.87 -11.22 50.71
C THR A 3 -64.45 -10.64 50.57
N THR A 4 -63.51 -11.57 50.48
CA THR A 4 -62.10 -11.25 50.31
C THR A 4 -61.80 -11.27 48.82
N ASN A 5 -61.45 -10.09 48.27
CA ASN A 5 -60.99 -9.94 46.88
C ASN A 5 -59.49 -10.31 46.78
N TYR A 6 -59.12 -11.33 46.01
CA TYR A 6 -57.75 -11.65 45.65
C TYR A 6 -57.36 -10.87 44.37
N LEU A 7 -56.49 -9.92 44.54
CA LEU A 7 -55.84 -9.24 43.42
C LEU A 7 -54.72 -10.12 42.86
N LYS A 8 -54.87 -10.68 41.65
CA LYS A 8 -53.83 -11.44 40.98
C LYS A 8 -52.87 -10.46 40.29
N THR A 9 -51.68 -10.33 40.86
CA THR A 9 -50.57 -9.59 40.24
C THR A 9 -49.96 -10.46 39.13
N VAL A 10 -50.11 -10.05 37.87
CA VAL A 10 -49.45 -10.68 36.74
C VAL A 10 -48.09 -10.01 36.58
N VAL A 11 -47.02 -10.76 36.89
CA VAL A 11 -45.64 -10.30 36.61
C VAL A 11 -45.32 -10.66 35.17
N VAL A 12 -45.26 -9.68 34.29
CA VAL A 12 -44.77 -9.86 32.91
C VAL A 12 -43.26 -9.76 32.94
N THR A 13 -42.57 -10.89 32.84
CA THR A 13 -41.11 -10.94 32.69
C THR A 13 -40.78 -10.71 31.23
N CYS A 14 -40.35 -9.49 30.90
CA CYS A 14 -39.84 -9.14 29.56
C CYS A 14 -38.41 -9.67 29.45
N ALA A 15 -38.22 -10.83 28.81
CA ALA A 15 -36.90 -11.36 28.49
C ALA A 15 -36.33 -10.55 27.31
N ILE A 16 -35.42 -9.61 27.60
CA ILE A 16 -34.64 -8.91 26.59
C ILE A 16 -33.58 -9.88 26.08
N SER A 17 -33.85 -10.53 24.96
CA SER A 17 -32.83 -11.27 24.20
C SER A 17 -31.83 -10.30 23.60
N LEU A 18 -30.70 -10.11 24.27
CA LEU A 18 -29.56 -9.39 23.73
C LEU A 18 -28.91 -10.29 22.64
N THR A 19 -29.35 -10.16 21.42
CA THR A 19 -28.66 -10.78 20.29
C THR A 19 -27.30 -10.08 20.16
N MET A 20 -26.22 -10.72 20.64
CA MET A 20 -24.86 -10.33 20.30
C MET A 20 -24.70 -10.54 18.79
N MET A 21 -24.89 -9.47 18.01
CA MET A 21 -24.39 -9.47 16.64
C MET A 21 -22.86 -9.59 16.72
N PRO A 22 -22.25 -10.56 16.03
CA PRO A 22 -20.81 -10.59 15.95
C PRO A 22 -20.38 -9.25 15.32
N ALA A 23 -19.62 -8.45 16.07
CA ALA A 23 -18.95 -7.30 15.50
C ALA A 23 -18.01 -7.85 14.42
N ILE A 24 -18.36 -7.66 13.16
CA ILE A 24 -17.43 -7.91 12.05
C ILE A 24 -16.36 -6.84 12.19
N THR A 25 -15.31 -7.16 12.94
CA THR A 25 -14.09 -6.33 12.94
C THR A 25 -13.50 -6.47 11.55
N GLN A 26 -13.81 -5.52 10.67
CA GLN A 26 -13.06 -5.39 9.43
C GLN A 26 -11.63 -5.07 9.85
N ALA A 27 -10.67 -5.93 9.46
CA ALA A 27 -9.27 -5.66 9.67
C ALA A 27 -8.92 -4.40 8.87
N GLN A 28 -8.74 -3.29 9.58
CA GLN A 28 -8.35 -2.03 8.96
C GLN A 28 -6.92 -2.17 8.44
N ARG A 29 -6.71 -1.79 7.17
CA ARG A 29 -5.37 -1.71 6.59
C ARG A 29 -4.59 -0.61 7.30
N ASN A 30 -3.42 -0.95 7.84
CA ASN A 30 -2.55 0.01 8.51
C ASN A 30 -1.47 0.47 7.54
N CYS A 31 -1.81 1.45 6.69
CA CYS A 31 -0.86 2.17 5.85
C CYS A 31 -0.06 3.14 6.71
N ALA A 32 1.25 3.15 6.55
CA ALA A 32 2.16 3.96 7.37
C ALA A 32 2.65 5.23 6.65
N ASN A 33 2.03 5.61 5.54
CA ASN A 33 2.47 6.75 4.73
C ASN A 33 2.51 8.07 5.48
N GLU A 34 1.51 8.37 6.29
CA GLU A 34 1.49 9.59 7.09
C GLU A 34 2.68 9.63 8.09
N SER A 35 2.93 8.51 8.78
CA SER A 35 4.07 8.40 9.69
C SER A 35 5.40 8.52 8.96
N HIS A 36 5.53 7.93 7.78
CA HIS A 36 6.72 8.02 6.94
C HIS A 36 6.92 9.44 6.40
N GLU A 37 5.88 10.09 5.90
CA GLU A 37 5.96 11.49 5.45
C GLU A 37 6.35 12.44 6.58
N ASN A 38 5.82 12.26 7.79
CA ASN A 38 6.22 13.03 8.95
C ASN A 38 7.72 12.81 9.28
N PHE A 39 8.21 11.57 9.19
CA PHE A 39 9.63 11.30 9.34
C PHE A 39 10.46 12.01 8.26
N LEU A 40 10.08 11.94 6.99
CA LEU A 40 10.81 12.59 5.89
C LEU A 40 10.81 14.12 6.02
N LYS A 41 9.73 14.73 6.50
CA LYS A 41 9.67 16.17 6.81
C LYS A 41 10.69 16.58 7.88
N THR A 42 11.04 15.69 8.82
CA THR A 42 12.12 15.95 9.79
C THR A 42 13.51 15.97 9.16
N LYS A 43 13.68 15.31 8.00
CA LYS A 43 14.96 15.22 7.26
C LYS A 43 15.12 16.32 6.21
N ASP A 44 14.02 16.73 5.61
CA ASP A 44 13.99 17.79 4.60
C ASP A 44 12.85 18.77 4.88
N SER A 45 13.20 19.93 5.38
CA SER A 45 12.25 21.02 5.68
C SER A 45 11.54 21.57 4.44
N LYS A 46 12.04 21.30 3.24
CA LYS A 46 11.43 21.72 1.96
C LYS A 46 10.49 20.65 1.37
N ARG A 47 10.45 19.46 1.95
CA ARG A 47 9.68 18.33 1.40
C ARG A 47 8.23 18.68 1.07
N GLU A 48 7.53 19.33 1.98
CA GLU A 48 6.13 19.71 1.77
C GLU A 48 5.99 20.70 0.60
N ALA A 49 6.84 21.74 0.55
CA ALA A 49 6.83 22.70 -0.55
C ALA A 49 7.16 22.02 -1.90
N ASN A 50 8.10 21.09 -1.91
CA ASN A 50 8.46 20.31 -3.10
C ASN A 50 7.30 19.43 -3.57
N ARG A 51 6.59 18.75 -2.67
CA ARG A 51 5.39 17.97 -2.99
C ARG A 51 4.28 18.83 -3.58
N MET A 52 3.99 19.98 -2.97
CA MET A 52 3.00 20.93 -3.49
C MET A 52 3.36 21.44 -4.89
N SER A 53 4.62 21.77 -5.11
CA SER A 53 5.12 22.18 -6.44
C SER A 53 4.98 21.06 -7.46
N TYR A 54 5.27 19.80 -7.06
CA TYR A 54 5.13 18.65 -7.93
C TYR A 54 3.66 18.39 -8.29
N ASN A 55 2.73 18.50 -7.33
CA ASN A 55 1.29 18.40 -7.59
C ASN A 55 0.81 19.47 -8.57
N THR A 56 1.27 20.71 -8.41
CA THR A 56 0.95 21.81 -9.36
C THR A 56 1.43 21.46 -10.76
N MET A 57 2.65 20.98 -10.89
CA MET A 57 3.21 20.56 -12.20
C MET A 57 2.39 19.44 -12.85
N ILE A 58 1.94 18.43 -12.05
CA ILE A 58 1.08 17.35 -12.55
C ILE A 58 -0.26 17.91 -13.03
N ASN A 59 -0.90 18.77 -12.26
CA ASN A 59 -2.19 19.36 -12.61
C ASN A 59 -2.09 20.21 -13.88
N ASP A 60 -1.04 21.00 -14.02
CA ASP A 60 -0.77 21.78 -15.24
C ASP A 60 -0.56 20.88 -16.46
N TYR A 61 0.17 19.75 -16.27
CA TYR A 61 0.36 18.78 -17.33
C TYR A 61 -0.97 18.12 -17.74
N ILE A 62 -1.80 17.72 -16.78
CA ILE A 62 -3.12 17.11 -17.03
C ILE A 62 -4.00 18.13 -17.80
N ALA A 63 -4.09 19.38 -17.33
CA ALA A 63 -4.86 20.42 -17.97
C ALA A 63 -4.42 20.67 -19.42
N SER A 64 -3.10 20.70 -19.65
CA SER A 64 -2.52 20.94 -20.98
C SER A 64 -2.66 19.75 -21.94
N ASN A 65 -2.95 18.55 -21.44
CA ASN A 65 -3.02 17.31 -22.22
C ASN A 65 -4.38 16.61 -22.12
N ALA A 66 -5.39 17.23 -21.55
CA ALA A 66 -6.73 16.64 -21.30
C ALA A 66 -7.40 16.04 -22.56
N SER A 67 -7.06 16.55 -23.76
CA SER A 67 -7.57 16.04 -25.04
C SER A 67 -6.70 14.98 -25.70
N LYS A 68 -5.54 14.66 -25.10
CA LYS A 68 -4.59 13.67 -25.65
C LYS A 68 -4.80 12.32 -24.98
N THR A 69 -5.53 11.43 -25.63
CA THR A 69 -5.53 10.01 -25.26
C THR A 69 -4.20 9.40 -25.69
N SER A 70 -3.29 9.16 -24.75
CA SER A 70 -2.06 8.44 -25.06
C SER A 70 -2.29 6.95 -24.92
N ALA A 71 -2.06 6.21 -26.01
CA ALA A 71 -2.01 4.74 -26.01
C ALA A 71 -0.61 4.20 -25.63
N VAL A 72 0.26 5.03 -25.04
CA VAL A 72 1.63 4.63 -24.65
C VAL A 72 1.55 3.72 -23.44
N SER A 73 2.11 2.52 -23.57
CA SER A 73 2.32 1.60 -22.45
C SER A 73 3.73 1.76 -21.91
N PHE A 74 3.85 1.77 -20.58
CA PHE A 74 5.13 1.84 -19.88
C PHE A 74 5.39 0.51 -19.19
N THR A 75 6.62 -0.02 -19.34
CA THR A 75 7.09 -1.17 -18.56
C THR A 75 8.16 -0.71 -17.59
N LEU A 76 7.91 -0.86 -16.31
CA LEU A 76 8.79 -0.40 -15.23
C LEU A 76 9.55 -1.60 -14.65
N PRO A 77 10.89 -1.62 -14.68
CA PRO A 77 11.67 -2.66 -14.04
C PRO A 77 11.67 -2.47 -12.52
N ILE A 78 11.24 -3.51 -11.81
CA ILE A 78 11.26 -3.58 -10.33
C ILE A 78 12.49 -4.37 -9.88
N VAL A 79 13.13 -3.91 -8.82
CA VAL A 79 14.03 -4.71 -8.00
C VAL A 79 13.39 -4.97 -6.64
N VAL A 80 13.38 -6.23 -6.22
CA VAL A 80 12.81 -6.65 -4.93
C VAL A 80 13.94 -6.95 -3.95
N HIS A 81 14.02 -6.15 -2.88
CA HIS A 81 15.00 -6.25 -1.81
C HIS A 81 14.40 -7.02 -0.63
N VAL A 82 14.67 -8.31 -0.50
CA VAL A 82 14.15 -9.14 0.59
C VAL A 82 15.12 -9.09 1.77
N VAL A 83 14.69 -8.43 2.85
CA VAL A 83 15.45 -8.29 4.11
C VAL A 83 14.77 -9.14 5.17
N TYR A 84 15.47 -10.16 5.70
CA TYR A 84 14.87 -11.16 6.57
C TYR A 84 15.73 -11.47 7.79
N ASN A 85 15.09 -11.64 8.94
CA ASN A 85 15.70 -12.10 10.20
C ASN A 85 15.50 -13.62 10.41
N THR A 86 14.35 -14.15 9.94
CA THR A 86 14.01 -15.58 10.07
C THR A 86 13.77 -16.21 8.69
N ALA A 87 13.86 -17.54 8.63
CA ALA A 87 13.62 -18.27 7.39
C ALA A 87 12.21 -18.02 6.79
N GLY A 88 11.19 -17.82 7.64
CA GLY A 88 9.83 -17.52 7.21
C GLY A 88 9.68 -16.16 6.54
N GLN A 89 10.55 -15.20 6.85
CA GLN A 89 10.56 -13.88 6.22
C GLN A 89 11.32 -13.86 4.88
N ASN A 90 12.14 -14.89 4.61
CA ASN A 90 12.83 -15.06 3.33
C ASN A 90 11.86 -15.64 2.28
N ILE A 91 10.93 -14.81 1.84
CA ILE A 91 9.85 -15.18 0.93
C ILE A 91 10.38 -15.81 -0.37
N SER A 92 9.64 -16.77 -0.94
CA SER A 92 10.04 -17.49 -2.13
C SER A 92 10.00 -16.64 -3.40
N ASN A 93 10.73 -17.04 -4.45
CA ASN A 93 10.62 -16.40 -5.77
C ASN A 93 9.19 -16.52 -6.33
N ALA A 94 8.49 -17.63 -6.06
CA ALA A 94 7.09 -17.79 -6.48
C ALA A 94 6.18 -16.74 -5.84
N GLN A 95 6.39 -16.41 -4.54
CA GLN A 95 5.66 -15.35 -3.87
C GLN A 95 5.97 -13.98 -4.50
N ILE A 96 7.24 -13.71 -4.84
CA ILE A 96 7.64 -12.46 -5.51
C ILE A 96 7.00 -12.35 -6.90
N ILE A 97 7.05 -13.41 -7.71
CA ILE A 97 6.42 -13.43 -9.03
C ILE A 97 4.91 -13.18 -8.92
N SER A 98 4.25 -13.80 -7.93
CA SER A 98 2.82 -13.59 -7.69
C SER A 98 2.48 -12.13 -7.40
N GLN A 99 3.38 -11.40 -6.73
CA GLN A 99 3.19 -9.97 -6.48
C GLN A 99 3.29 -9.14 -7.77
N ILE A 100 4.25 -9.46 -8.65
CA ILE A 100 4.37 -8.77 -9.95
C ILE A 100 3.12 -9.03 -10.80
N ASP A 101 2.58 -10.25 -10.77
CA ASP A 101 1.32 -10.60 -11.44
C ASP A 101 0.13 -9.80 -10.88
N VAL A 102 0.05 -9.63 -9.56
CA VAL A 102 -1.00 -8.81 -8.94
C VAL A 102 -0.88 -7.37 -9.38
N LEU A 103 0.31 -6.77 -9.32
CA LEU A 103 0.53 -5.39 -9.76
C LEU A 103 0.09 -5.19 -11.22
N ASN A 104 0.47 -6.09 -12.12
CA ASN A 104 0.10 -6.02 -13.53
C ASN A 104 -1.42 -6.13 -13.75
N LYS A 105 -2.09 -7.01 -13.00
CA LYS A 105 -3.54 -7.15 -13.06
C LYS A 105 -4.27 -5.93 -12.51
N ASP A 106 -3.80 -5.37 -11.41
CA ASP A 106 -4.44 -4.23 -10.76
C ASP A 106 -4.28 -2.95 -11.59
N PHE A 107 -3.04 -2.62 -11.96
CA PHE A 107 -2.76 -1.43 -12.78
C PHE A 107 -3.32 -1.56 -14.20
N GLY A 108 -3.39 -2.78 -14.73
CA GLY A 108 -4.04 -3.10 -16.01
C GLY A 108 -5.56 -3.24 -15.94
N ARG A 109 -6.15 -3.17 -14.72
CA ARG A 109 -7.58 -3.40 -14.46
C ARG A 109 -8.09 -4.73 -15.06
N THR A 110 -7.28 -5.78 -15.00
CA THR A 110 -7.61 -7.14 -15.47
C THR A 110 -7.80 -8.13 -14.32
N ASN A 111 -7.79 -7.65 -13.08
CA ASN A 111 -8.10 -8.39 -11.87
C ASN A 111 -9.57 -8.84 -11.87
N THR A 112 -9.83 -10.02 -11.32
CA THR A 112 -11.17 -10.65 -11.35
C THR A 112 -12.23 -9.86 -10.59
N ASP A 113 -11.84 -9.08 -9.58
CA ASP A 113 -12.70 -8.23 -8.76
C ASP A 113 -12.90 -6.81 -9.33
N ALA A 114 -12.34 -6.49 -10.52
CA ALA A 114 -12.65 -5.25 -11.25
C ALA A 114 -14.16 -5.09 -11.53
N VAL A 115 -14.89 -6.20 -11.61
CA VAL A 115 -16.37 -6.20 -11.78
C VAL A 115 -17.11 -5.64 -10.57
N ASN A 116 -16.46 -5.60 -9.41
CA ASN A 116 -17.02 -5.05 -8.16
C ASN A 116 -16.91 -3.53 -8.06
N THR A 117 -16.35 -2.85 -9.08
CA THR A 117 -16.29 -1.39 -9.12
C THR A 117 -17.69 -0.82 -8.99
N PRO A 118 -18.00 0.04 -8.00
CA PRO A 118 -19.30 0.66 -7.84
C PRO A 118 -19.69 1.41 -9.12
N THR A 119 -20.97 1.36 -9.48
CA THR A 119 -21.48 1.95 -10.74
C THR A 119 -21.14 3.44 -10.88
N ALA A 120 -21.09 4.18 -9.76
CA ALA A 120 -20.73 5.59 -9.77
C ALA A 120 -19.31 5.84 -10.30
N PHE A 121 -18.37 4.90 -10.06
CA PHE A 121 -16.97 5.02 -10.47
C PHE A 121 -16.64 4.21 -11.74
N ALA A 122 -17.60 3.47 -12.30
CA ALA A 122 -17.34 2.60 -13.43
C ALA A 122 -16.86 3.37 -14.68
N ALA A 123 -17.36 4.61 -14.86
CA ALA A 123 -17.02 5.45 -16.01
C ALA A 123 -15.59 6.02 -15.95
N VAL A 124 -15.05 6.20 -14.73
CA VAL A 124 -13.70 6.77 -14.50
C VAL A 124 -12.65 5.70 -14.20
N ALA A 125 -13.08 4.46 -13.98
CA ALA A 125 -12.17 3.34 -13.74
C ALA A 125 -11.40 2.97 -15.02
N ALA A 126 -10.07 3.07 -14.97
CA ALA A 126 -9.21 2.95 -16.14
C ALA A 126 -8.12 1.89 -16.00
N ASN A 127 -7.63 1.40 -17.16
CA ASN A 127 -6.34 0.75 -17.28
C ASN A 127 -5.26 1.84 -17.37
N THR A 128 -4.26 1.78 -16.49
CA THR A 128 -3.20 2.80 -16.43
C THR A 128 -2.18 2.67 -17.57
N ASN A 129 -2.19 1.56 -18.32
CA ASN A 129 -1.16 1.17 -19.28
C ASN A 129 0.26 1.06 -18.67
N ILE A 130 0.37 0.91 -17.35
CA ILE A 130 1.61 0.64 -16.66
C ILE A 130 1.74 -0.87 -16.43
N GLN A 131 2.89 -1.42 -16.82
CA GLN A 131 3.26 -2.80 -16.57
C GLN A 131 4.55 -2.86 -15.75
N PHE A 132 4.72 -3.92 -15.01
CA PHE A 132 5.87 -4.16 -14.16
C PHE A 132 6.56 -5.46 -14.56
N CYS A 133 7.88 -5.46 -14.53
CA CYS A 133 8.68 -6.67 -14.69
C CYS A 133 9.83 -6.67 -13.68
N LEU A 134 10.33 -7.85 -13.32
CA LEU A 134 11.57 -7.92 -12.55
C LEU A 134 12.74 -7.44 -13.42
N ALA A 135 13.65 -6.67 -12.82
CA ALA A 135 14.83 -6.16 -13.49
C ALA A 135 15.73 -7.32 -13.97
N GLN A 136 16.06 -7.35 -15.24
CA GLN A 136 16.89 -8.37 -15.84
C GLN A 136 18.39 -8.02 -15.87
N ARG A 137 18.75 -6.81 -15.50
CA ARG A 137 20.12 -6.33 -15.35
C ARG A 137 20.25 -5.52 -14.06
N ASP A 138 21.41 -5.65 -13.41
CA ASP A 138 21.77 -4.85 -12.26
C ASP A 138 22.23 -3.42 -12.68
N PRO A 139 22.50 -2.50 -11.74
CA PRO A 139 22.98 -1.16 -12.08
C PRO A 139 24.31 -1.11 -12.83
N MET A 140 25.11 -2.17 -12.80
CA MET A 140 26.36 -2.31 -13.55
C MET A 140 26.15 -2.93 -14.94
N GLY A 141 24.91 -3.33 -15.28
CA GLY A 141 24.56 -3.94 -16.56
C GLY A 141 24.71 -5.45 -16.63
N ASN A 142 25.09 -6.13 -15.53
CA ASN A 142 25.19 -7.57 -15.48
C ASN A 142 23.80 -8.23 -15.47
N PRO A 143 23.66 -9.49 -15.96
CA PRO A 143 22.41 -10.24 -15.83
C PRO A 143 21.95 -10.34 -14.37
N SER A 144 20.67 -10.12 -14.12
CA SER A 144 20.08 -10.16 -12.80
C SER A 144 18.70 -10.83 -12.84
N THR A 145 18.26 -11.33 -11.69
CA THR A 145 16.88 -11.80 -11.49
C THR A 145 15.95 -10.68 -11.01
N GLY A 146 16.49 -9.49 -10.70
CA GLY A 146 15.75 -8.41 -10.06
C GLY A 146 15.37 -8.69 -8.62
N ILE A 147 16.02 -9.68 -7.97
CA ILE A 147 15.75 -10.06 -6.58
C ILE A 147 17.05 -10.07 -5.80
N GLU A 148 17.14 -9.25 -4.78
CA GLU A 148 18.23 -9.27 -3.81
C GLU A 148 17.74 -9.83 -2.48
N ARG A 149 18.64 -10.46 -1.72
CA ARG A 149 18.31 -11.09 -0.45
C ARG A 149 19.39 -10.80 0.59
N ARG A 150 18.96 -10.39 1.77
CA ARG A 150 19.85 -10.16 2.90
C ARG A 150 19.29 -10.74 4.19
N SER A 151 20.07 -11.61 4.83
CA SER A 151 19.85 -11.95 6.24
C SER A 151 20.31 -10.79 7.12
N THR A 152 19.54 -10.44 8.16
CA THR A 152 19.83 -9.36 9.08
C THR A 152 19.59 -9.80 10.53
N THR A 153 20.26 -9.14 11.47
CA THR A 153 19.99 -9.29 12.91
C THR A 153 18.86 -8.37 13.40
N VAL A 154 18.41 -7.45 12.54
CA VAL A 154 17.27 -6.56 12.84
C VAL A 154 16.00 -7.38 12.82
N THR A 155 15.30 -7.46 13.95
CA THR A 155 14.09 -8.29 14.11
C THR A 155 12.85 -7.66 13.51
N SER A 156 12.80 -6.31 13.46
CA SER A 156 11.72 -5.55 12.81
C SER A 156 12.20 -4.17 12.39
N PHE A 157 11.61 -3.66 11.32
CA PHE A 157 11.83 -2.30 10.82
C PHE A 157 10.61 -1.41 11.13
N SER A 158 10.77 -0.11 10.89
CA SER A 158 9.73 0.90 11.06
C SER A 158 9.68 1.82 9.83
N THR A 159 9.04 2.99 9.96
CA THR A 159 8.92 3.99 8.89
C THR A 159 10.13 4.93 8.80
N ASP A 160 11.26 4.55 9.38
CA ASP A 160 12.49 5.37 9.50
C ASP A 160 13.52 5.11 8.40
N ASP A 161 13.11 4.41 7.35
CA ASP A 161 13.91 4.05 6.16
C ASP A 161 15.16 3.17 6.42
N LYS A 162 15.39 2.69 7.64
CA LYS A 162 16.57 1.85 7.92
C LYS A 162 16.66 0.60 7.04
N VAL A 163 15.51 0.04 6.63
CA VAL A 163 15.46 -1.10 5.71
C VAL A 163 16.07 -0.79 4.35
N LYS A 164 16.14 0.49 3.97
CA LYS A 164 16.67 0.98 2.68
C LYS A 164 18.18 1.26 2.72
N PHE A 165 18.87 0.90 3.82
CA PHE A 165 20.30 1.14 3.97
C PHE A 165 21.03 -0.12 4.44
N TYR A 166 22.05 -0.54 3.67
CA TYR A 166 22.88 -1.69 4.03
C TYR A 166 23.54 -1.50 5.39
N ALA A 167 24.07 -0.32 5.65
CA ALA A 167 24.73 0.00 6.93
C ALA A 167 23.80 -0.11 8.16
N GLN A 168 22.48 -0.10 7.95
CA GLN A 168 21.47 -0.16 9.02
C GLN A 168 20.73 -1.51 9.07
N GLY A 169 21.28 -2.54 8.42
CA GLY A 169 20.70 -3.88 8.41
C GLY A 169 19.74 -4.16 7.25
N GLY A 170 19.51 -3.18 6.37
CA GLY A 170 18.68 -3.26 5.18
C GLY A 170 19.47 -3.52 3.89
N LEU A 171 18.92 -3.15 2.74
CA LEU A 171 19.56 -3.18 1.42
C LEU A 171 19.45 -1.81 0.77
N ASP A 172 20.54 -1.34 0.19
CA ASP A 172 20.57 -0.06 -0.53
C ASP A 172 19.73 -0.13 -1.80
N ALA A 173 19.14 1.01 -2.19
CA ALA A 173 18.38 1.10 -3.42
C ALA A 173 19.28 0.91 -4.65
N TRP A 174 18.74 0.30 -5.69
CA TRP A 174 19.27 0.47 -7.04
C TRP A 174 18.89 1.86 -7.57
N ASP A 175 19.64 2.33 -8.58
CA ASP A 175 19.42 3.65 -9.18
C ASP A 175 17.92 3.93 -9.43
N PRO A 176 17.26 4.78 -8.63
CA PRO A 176 15.82 4.97 -8.70
C PRO A 176 15.37 5.78 -9.93
N THR A 177 16.31 6.25 -10.75
CA THR A 177 16.00 6.82 -12.07
C THR A 177 15.79 5.75 -13.14
N LYS A 178 16.11 4.48 -12.82
CA LYS A 178 16.03 3.34 -13.75
C LYS A 178 15.21 2.19 -13.20
N TYR A 179 15.12 2.06 -11.89
CA TYR A 179 14.45 0.94 -11.21
C TYR A 179 13.45 1.44 -10.19
N LEU A 180 12.32 0.77 -10.12
CA LEU A 180 11.38 0.94 -9.03
C LEU A 180 11.80 0.00 -7.89
N ASN A 181 12.25 0.56 -6.77
CA ASN A 181 12.73 -0.20 -5.63
C ASN A 181 11.57 -0.67 -4.74
N LEU A 182 11.59 -1.92 -4.35
CA LEU A 182 10.55 -2.55 -3.54
C LEU A 182 11.19 -3.39 -2.43
N TRP A 183 11.15 -2.90 -1.21
CA TRP A 183 11.67 -3.64 -0.05
C TRP A 183 10.58 -4.50 0.57
N VAL A 184 10.99 -5.70 0.98
CA VAL A 184 10.15 -6.63 1.71
C VAL A 184 10.85 -6.97 3.02
N CYS A 185 10.18 -6.72 4.13
CA CYS A 185 10.77 -6.94 5.45
C CYS A 185 9.71 -7.32 6.50
N ASN A 186 10.13 -7.52 7.73
CA ASN A 186 9.23 -7.61 8.88
C ASN A 186 9.09 -6.24 9.54
N PHE A 187 7.85 -5.75 9.61
CA PHE A 187 7.52 -4.55 10.37
C PHE A 187 7.15 -4.88 11.82
N GLY A 188 7.44 -3.97 12.72
CA GLY A 188 6.82 -3.93 14.05
C GLY A 188 5.44 -3.26 14.01
N GLY A 189 4.63 -3.46 15.09
CA GLY A 189 3.42 -2.67 15.30
C GLY A 189 2.24 -2.93 14.37
N GLY A 190 2.25 -4.02 13.58
CA GLY A 190 1.13 -4.37 12.69
C GLY A 190 1.04 -3.50 11.43
N LEU A 191 2.11 -2.79 11.06
CA LEU A 191 2.18 -2.05 9.82
C LEU A 191 2.19 -3.01 8.61
N LEU A 192 1.57 -2.61 7.50
CA LEU A 192 1.53 -3.39 6.27
C LEU A 192 2.48 -2.87 5.21
N GLY A 193 2.73 -1.57 5.17
CA GLY A 193 3.62 -0.95 4.21
C GLY A 193 3.63 0.57 4.28
N TYR A 194 4.48 1.15 3.45
CA TYR A 194 4.47 2.56 3.08
C TYR A 194 5.11 2.74 1.71
N GLY A 195 4.66 3.76 0.97
CA GLY A 195 5.25 4.21 -0.30
C GLY A 195 5.74 5.64 -0.18
N GLU A 196 6.85 5.99 -0.81
CA GLU A 196 7.35 7.35 -0.81
C GLU A 196 6.68 8.18 -1.89
N PHE A 197 6.04 9.29 -1.51
CA PHE A 197 5.49 10.24 -2.48
C PHE A 197 6.60 10.96 -3.26
N PRO A 198 6.43 11.21 -4.56
CA PRO A 198 7.40 11.95 -5.35
C PRO A 198 7.43 13.42 -4.96
N THR A 199 8.62 14.04 -5.10
CA THR A 199 8.86 15.46 -4.80
C THR A 199 9.47 16.21 -5.98
N GLY A 200 9.48 15.61 -7.17
CA GLY A 200 10.16 16.15 -8.35
C GLY A 200 11.67 15.89 -8.39
N THR A 201 12.26 15.47 -7.28
CA THR A 201 13.63 14.95 -7.21
C THR A 201 13.59 13.51 -6.73
N VAL A 202 14.39 12.66 -7.38
CA VAL A 202 14.44 11.23 -7.03
C VAL A 202 15.45 11.04 -5.90
N SER A 203 14.98 10.52 -4.76
CA SER A 203 15.84 10.17 -3.62
C SER A 203 16.34 8.73 -3.74
N ASN A 204 17.46 8.40 -3.08
CA ASN A 204 17.94 7.02 -2.97
C ASN A 204 17.10 6.16 -2.01
N THR A 205 16.03 6.72 -1.44
CA THR A 205 15.04 6.00 -0.63
C THR A 205 13.72 5.78 -1.38
N PHE A 206 13.60 6.31 -2.62
CA PHE A 206 12.35 6.29 -3.37
C PHE A 206 11.92 4.86 -3.69
N GLY A 207 10.66 4.56 -3.38
CA GLY A 207 10.02 3.27 -3.59
C GLY A 207 9.07 2.89 -2.46
N ALA A 208 8.70 1.62 -2.40
CA ALA A 208 7.77 1.11 -1.39
C ALA A 208 8.42 0.05 -0.50
N VAL A 209 7.92 -0.05 0.74
CA VAL A 209 8.31 -1.08 1.70
C VAL A 209 7.06 -1.85 2.13
N ILE A 210 7.11 -3.17 2.07
CA ILE A 210 5.94 -4.03 2.30
C ILE A 210 6.26 -5.09 3.36
N GLN A 211 5.31 -5.34 4.23
CA GLN A 211 5.33 -6.44 5.18
C GLN A 211 5.40 -7.79 4.43
N TYR A 212 6.33 -8.67 4.79
CA TYR A 212 6.62 -9.91 4.06
C TYR A 212 5.41 -10.83 3.87
N ASN A 213 4.49 -10.90 4.85
CA ASN A 213 3.30 -11.75 4.80
C ASN A 213 2.04 -11.02 4.27
N ALA A 214 2.18 -9.77 3.82
CA ALA A 214 1.19 -9.01 3.06
C ALA A 214 1.63 -8.78 1.60
N PHE A 215 2.69 -9.49 1.17
CA PHE A 215 3.32 -9.38 -0.13
C PHE A 215 3.00 -10.59 -1.00
N GLY A 216 2.41 -10.38 -2.16
CA GLY A 216 1.96 -11.46 -3.05
C GLY A 216 0.62 -12.09 -2.64
N ASN A 217 0.23 -13.12 -3.38
CA ASN A 217 -1.02 -13.86 -3.14
C ASN A 217 -0.81 -15.38 -3.01
N THR A 218 0.44 -15.82 -2.89
CA THR A 218 0.83 -17.22 -2.67
C THR A 218 2.02 -17.29 -1.71
N GLY A 219 2.30 -18.46 -1.16
CA GLY A 219 3.41 -18.67 -0.24
C GLY A 219 3.09 -18.24 1.19
N ASN A 220 4.01 -17.51 1.84
CA ASN A 220 3.87 -17.09 3.23
C ASN A 220 3.08 -15.79 3.35
N VAL A 221 1.78 -15.83 3.07
CA VAL A 221 0.87 -14.69 3.14
C VAL A 221 -0.18 -14.89 4.24
N ALA A 222 -0.62 -13.81 4.87
CA ALA A 222 -1.57 -13.82 5.98
C ALA A 222 -2.88 -13.11 5.64
N ALA A 223 -3.99 -13.81 5.81
CA ALA A 223 -5.32 -13.19 5.70
C ALA A 223 -5.50 -12.10 6.80
N PRO A 224 -6.24 -11.03 6.52
CA PRO A 224 -6.97 -10.73 5.27
C PRO A 224 -6.12 -10.02 4.20
N PHE A 225 -4.81 -9.88 4.38
CA PHE A 225 -3.92 -9.11 3.50
C PHE A 225 -3.17 -10.00 2.48
N ASN A 226 -3.73 -11.14 2.14
CA ASN A 226 -3.12 -12.20 1.34
C ASN A 226 -3.44 -12.12 -0.18
N LEU A 227 -3.89 -10.97 -0.67
CA LEU A 227 -4.23 -10.76 -2.09
C LEU A 227 -3.20 -9.91 -2.84
N GLY A 228 -2.08 -9.52 -2.21
CA GLY A 228 -1.04 -8.69 -2.81
C GLY A 228 -1.42 -7.21 -2.97
N ARG A 229 -2.59 -6.78 -2.45
CA ARG A 229 -3.10 -5.42 -2.63
C ARG A 229 -2.37 -4.37 -1.79
N THR A 230 -1.57 -4.80 -0.83
CA THR A 230 -0.71 -3.88 -0.07
C THR A 230 0.31 -3.22 -1.00
N ALA A 231 1.03 -4.00 -1.82
CA ALA A 231 2.00 -3.42 -2.75
C ALA A 231 1.34 -2.54 -3.83
N THR A 232 0.15 -2.91 -4.32
CA THR A 232 -0.64 -2.06 -5.23
C THR A 232 -0.93 -0.71 -4.58
N HIS A 233 -1.38 -0.70 -3.33
CA HIS A 233 -1.68 0.50 -2.57
C HIS A 233 -0.43 1.38 -2.38
N GLU A 234 0.69 0.80 -1.91
CA GLU A 234 1.90 1.56 -1.62
C GLU A 234 2.58 2.09 -2.90
N PHE A 235 2.53 1.34 -4.01
CA PHE A 235 2.99 1.87 -5.29
C PHE A 235 2.09 2.98 -5.84
N SER A 236 0.79 2.97 -5.55
CA SER A 236 -0.08 4.08 -5.91
C SER A 236 0.39 5.39 -5.27
N HIS A 237 0.90 5.35 -4.02
CA HIS A 237 1.54 6.51 -3.41
C HIS A 237 2.82 6.94 -4.13
N CYS A 238 3.65 5.99 -4.59
CA CYS A 238 4.82 6.30 -5.42
C CYS A 238 4.44 6.95 -6.75
N PHE A 239 3.22 6.74 -7.24
CA PHE A 239 2.65 7.42 -8.40
C PHE A 239 1.80 8.65 -8.03
N ASN A 240 1.98 9.17 -6.82
CA ASN A 240 1.35 10.39 -6.32
C ASN A 240 -0.17 10.30 -6.11
N LEU A 241 -0.72 9.09 -5.94
CA LEU A 241 -2.12 8.94 -5.54
C LEU A 241 -2.25 9.05 -4.01
N PHE A 242 -3.16 9.87 -3.56
CA PHE A 242 -3.49 10.07 -2.15
C PHE A 242 -4.56 9.07 -1.70
N HIS A 243 -4.77 8.97 -0.40
CA HIS A 243 -5.91 8.22 0.10
C HIS A 243 -7.22 8.91 -0.29
N ILE A 244 -8.22 8.13 -0.68
CA ILE A 244 -9.55 8.63 -1.08
C ILE A 244 -10.27 9.46 0.01
N TRP A 245 -9.85 9.33 1.27
CA TRP A 245 -10.38 10.14 2.39
C TRP A 245 -9.57 11.42 2.65
N GLY A 246 -8.55 11.71 1.85
CA GLY A 246 -7.77 12.95 1.89
C GLY A 246 -6.89 13.14 3.12
N ASP A 247 -6.63 12.08 3.92
CA ASP A 247 -5.75 12.08 5.10
C ASP A 247 -6.02 13.21 6.12
N ASP A 248 -7.29 13.57 6.32
CA ASP A 248 -7.75 14.69 7.12
C ASP A 248 -8.14 14.34 8.57
N GLY A 249 -7.75 13.15 9.04
CA GLY A 249 -8.07 12.66 10.37
C GLY A 249 -9.55 12.34 10.59
N GLY A 250 -10.34 12.19 9.51
CA GLY A 250 -11.77 11.90 9.54
C GLY A 250 -12.66 13.14 9.57
N ALA A 251 -12.12 14.32 9.27
CA ALA A 251 -12.88 15.58 9.22
C ALA A 251 -13.79 15.71 7.99
N CYS A 252 -13.65 14.84 7.00
CA CYS A 252 -14.37 14.86 5.71
C CYS A 252 -14.19 16.17 4.92
N THR A 253 -13.05 16.83 5.10
CA THR A 253 -12.67 18.08 4.40
C THR A 253 -11.48 17.87 3.48
N GLY A 254 -10.82 16.72 3.56
CA GLY A 254 -9.69 16.36 2.72
C GLY A 254 -10.10 16.06 1.28
N SER A 255 -9.10 16.04 0.41
CA SER A 255 -9.24 15.67 -1.00
C SER A 255 -8.08 14.79 -1.41
N ASP A 256 -8.36 13.78 -2.21
CA ASP A 256 -7.33 12.95 -2.85
C ASP A 256 -6.75 13.59 -4.11
N LEU A 257 -7.22 14.80 -4.45
CA LEU A 257 -6.83 15.60 -5.61
C LEU A 257 -7.16 14.95 -6.97
N CYS A 258 -8.01 13.93 -6.98
CA CYS A 258 -8.57 13.36 -8.20
C CYS A 258 -9.93 14.00 -8.51
N ALA A 259 -10.19 14.28 -9.79
CA ALA A 259 -11.48 14.76 -10.24
C ALA A 259 -12.31 13.57 -10.71
N ASP A 260 -13.25 13.10 -9.89
CA ASP A 260 -14.16 11.96 -10.12
C ASP A 260 -15.64 12.30 -9.86
#